data_b263fe60ceae0f8b5375b52f27fd393b
#
_entry.id   b263fe60ceae0f8b5375b52f27fd393b
#
_cell.length_a   1.000
_cell.length_b   1.000
_cell.length_c   1.000
_cell.angle_alpha   90.00
_cell.angle_beta   90.00
_cell.angle_gamma   90.00
#
_symmetry.space_group_name_H-M   'P 1'
#
loop_
_entity.id
_entity.type
_entity.pdbx_description
1 polymer ?
#
loop_
_entity_poly.entity_id
_entity_poly.type
_entity_poly.pdbx_seq_one_letter_code
_entity_poly.pdbx_strand_id
1 'polypeptide(L)'
;MGQFDAMASPCEILIESQDSELAAHLTQTAAAEAWRIEDKLSRYIPDNAVGQINTSNGRPIEVDEETASLLDFAATLYDLSDGRFDITSGVLREVWTFEGGDRIPGPEAVKNVLRRVGWRRVSWQRPVLTLEPGMEIDFGGIGKEYAVDRAAGMLSEVAACSVVVNFGGDLAVTRQPQKRRAWRVGIEAAPAAGERGETVLEIRTGALATSGDSRRYLLSGGVRYSHILDPKSGWPVEGAPRSVTIAADTCTQAGMLSTLAMLQGYNAETFLDGEGVKYWCRR
;
A
#
# COMPACT_ATOMS: atom_id res chain seq x y z
N MET A 1 -7.88 -1.75 23.37
CA MET A 1 -7.38 -1.08 22.16
C MET A 1 -5.93 -0.73 22.40
N GLY A 2 -5.04 -1.13 21.49
CA GLY A 2 -3.63 -0.74 21.47
C GLY A 2 -3.34 0.19 20.32
N GLN A 3 -2.32 1.05 20.47
CA GLN A 3 -1.90 2.00 19.44
C GLN A 3 -0.38 2.08 19.40
N PHE A 4 0.17 2.29 18.21
CA PHE A 4 1.59 2.55 17.94
C PHE A 4 1.72 3.21 16.56
N ASP A 5 2.93 3.66 16.21
CA ASP A 5 3.23 4.20 14.90
C ASP A 5 4.17 3.26 14.14
N ALA A 6 3.88 2.99 12.88
CA ALA A 6 4.74 2.26 11.94
C ALA A 6 4.42 2.65 10.50
N MET A 7 5.39 2.53 9.60
CA MET A 7 5.23 2.79 8.16
C MET A 7 4.62 4.18 7.88
N ALA A 8 5.11 5.19 8.62
CA ALA A 8 4.64 6.58 8.58
C ALA A 8 3.11 6.72 8.78
N SER A 9 2.49 5.83 9.55
CA SER A 9 1.05 5.82 9.79
C SER A 9 0.73 5.46 11.24
N PRO A 10 -0.36 6.01 11.82
CA PRO A 10 -0.90 5.51 13.08
C PRO A 10 -1.47 4.11 12.89
N CYS A 11 -1.17 3.22 13.81
CA CYS A 11 -1.59 1.82 13.83
C CYS A 11 -2.44 1.54 15.06
N GLU A 12 -3.49 0.74 14.87
CA GLU A 12 -4.44 0.41 15.93
C GLU A 12 -4.74 -1.08 15.95
N ILE A 13 -4.81 -1.65 17.14
CA ILE A 13 -5.24 -3.03 17.38
C ILE A 13 -6.52 -2.99 18.24
N LEU A 14 -7.65 -3.31 17.61
CA LEU A 14 -8.95 -3.36 18.30
C LEU A 14 -9.24 -4.80 18.70
N ILE A 15 -9.40 -5.05 19.98
CA ILE A 15 -9.48 -6.40 20.55
C ILE A 15 -10.84 -6.59 21.23
N GLU A 16 -11.54 -7.67 20.88
CA GLU A 16 -12.81 -8.02 21.52
C GLU A 16 -12.59 -8.73 22.86
N SER A 17 -11.83 -8.08 23.75
CA SER A 17 -11.56 -8.56 25.11
C SER A 17 -11.49 -7.40 26.10
N GLN A 18 -11.77 -7.69 27.37
CA GLN A 18 -11.56 -6.75 28.50
C GLN A 18 -10.25 -7.06 29.25
N ASP A 19 -9.55 -8.12 28.86
CA ASP A 19 -8.27 -8.50 29.44
C ASP A 19 -7.19 -7.54 28.93
N SER A 20 -6.64 -6.75 29.86
CA SER A 20 -5.63 -5.74 29.55
C SER A 20 -4.25 -6.34 29.26
N GLU A 21 -3.91 -7.48 29.88
CA GLU A 21 -2.64 -8.15 29.65
C GLU A 21 -2.62 -8.78 28.25
N LEU A 22 -3.71 -9.46 27.89
CA LEU A 22 -3.90 -9.96 26.52
C LEU A 22 -3.85 -8.82 25.49
N ALA A 23 -4.53 -7.70 25.77
CA ALA A 23 -4.55 -6.56 24.87
C ALA A 23 -3.14 -5.96 24.68
N ALA A 24 -2.36 -5.82 25.74
CA ALA A 24 -0.98 -5.35 25.66
C ALA A 24 -0.10 -6.33 24.88
N HIS A 25 -0.21 -7.62 25.15
CA HIS A 25 0.55 -8.65 24.44
C HIS A 25 0.26 -8.67 22.93
N LEU A 26 -1.02 -8.69 22.54
CA LEU A 26 -1.40 -8.68 21.12
C LEU A 26 -0.95 -7.41 20.42
N THR A 27 -1.03 -6.26 21.08
CA THR A 27 -0.55 -4.99 20.52
C THR A 27 0.96 -5.02 20.29
N GLN A 28 1.72 -5.50 21.27
CA GLN A 28 3.17 -5.62 21.15
C GLN A 28 3.58 -6.60 20.05
N THR A 29 2.88 -7.72 19.91
CA THR A 29 3.13 -8.69 18.83
C THR A 29 2.92 -8.06 17.45
N ALA A 30 1.80 -7.36 17.25
CA ALA A 30 1.52 -6.68 16.00
C ALA A 30 2.52 -5.55 15.70
N ALA A 31 2.89 -4.76 16.70
CA ALA A 31 3.86 -3.69 16.57
C ALA A 31 5.25 -4.22 16.19
N ALA A 32 5.71 -5.28 16.86
CA ALA A 32 7.00 -5.91 16.55
C ALA A 32 7.07 -6.40 15.09
N GLU A 33 6.00 -7.02 14.59
CA GLU A 33 5.97 -7.46 13.18
C GLU A 33 5.88 -6.29 12.21
N ALA A 34 5.10 -5.24 12.51
CA ALA A 34 5.03 -4.04 11.69
C ALA A 34 6.41 -3.36 11.57
N TRP A 35 7.11 -3.17 12.69
CA TRP A 35 8.46 -2.58 12.70
C TRP A 35 9.48 -3.46 11.99
N ARG A 36 9.42 -4.79 12.16
CA ARG A 36 10.29 -5.73 11.46
C ARG A 36 10.15 -5.59 9.93
N ILE A 37 8.90 -5.50 9.45
CA ILE A 37 8.62 -5.34 8.01
C ILE A 37 9.05 -3.95 7.54
N GLU A 38 8.79 -2.89 8.31
CA GLU A 38 9.27 -1.55 8.02
C GLU A 38 10.78 -1.50 7.91
N ASP A 39 11.50 -2.03 8.91
CA ASP A 39 12.96 -2.10 8.92
C ASP A 39 13.50 -2.85 7.70
N LYS A 40 12.82 -3.90 7.26
CA LYS A 40 13.25 -4.73 6.14
C LYS A 40 12.98 -4.10 4.76
N LEU A 41 11.80 -3.48 4.59
CA LEU A 41 11.30 -3.08 3.27
C LEU A 41 11.31 -1.57 3.02
N SER A 42 11.61 -0.76 4.03
CA SER A 42 11.65 0.69 3.88
C SER A 42 12.79 1.12 2.97
N ARG A 43 12.48 1.82 1.89
CA ARG A 43 13.48 2.44 1.01
C ARG A 43 14.28 3.59 1.65
N TYR A 44 13.87 4.03 2.83
CA TYR A 44 14.53 5.12 3.58
C TYR A 44 15.63 4.62 4.52
N ILE A 45 15.74 3.31 4.70
CA ILE A 45 16.76 2.67 5.54
C ILE A 45 17.85 2.09 4.64
N PRO A 46 19.08 2.61 4.67
CA PRO A 46 20.11 2.27 3.68
C PRO A 46 20.63 0.83 3.78
N ASP A 47 20.66 0.25 4.99
CA ASP A 47 21.32 -1.04 5.26
C ASP A 47 20.34 -2.23 5.29
N ASN A 48 19.07 -2.02 4.98
CA ASN A 48 18.08 -3.09 4.89
C ASN A 48 18.09 -3.79 3.51
N ALA A 49 17.20 -4.78 3.33
CA ALA A 49 17.11 -5.55 2.08
C ALA A 49 16.89 -4.65 0.84
N VAL A 50 15.98 -3.69 0.92
CA VAL A 50 15.69 -2.74 -0.17
C VAL A 50 16.86 -1.78 -0.40
N GLY A 51 17.46 -1.26 0.67
CA GLY A 51 18.64 -0.39 0.59
C GLY A 51 19.82 -1.08 -0.09
N GLN A 52 20.10 -2.33 0.27
CA GLN A 52 21.16 -3.13 -0.37
C GLN A 52 20.89 -3.35 -1.87
N ILE A 53 19.63 -3.64 -2.23
CA ILE A 53 19.22 -3.78 -3.63
C ILE A 53 19.43 -2.44 -4.36
N ASN A 54 18.92 -1.35 -3.83
CA ASN A 54 18.93 -0.03 -4.47
C ASN A 54 20.34 0.58 -4.58
N THR A 55 21.27 0.16 -3.71
CA THR A 55 22.68 0.60 -3.76
C THR A 55 23.62 -0.40 -4.44
N SER A 56 23.07 -1.47 -5.02
CA SER A 56 23.86 -2.55 -5.64
C SER A 56 24.68 -2.11 -6.85
N ASN A 57 24.23 -1.05 -7.53
CA ASN A 57 24.87 -0.45 -8.70
C ASN A 57 25.23 -1.50 -9.78
N GLY A 58 24.26 -2.33 -10.14
CA GLY A 58 24.42 -3.37 -11.16
C GLY A 58 24.97 -4.70 -10.65
N ARG A 59 25.30 -4.83 -9.38
CA ARG A 59 25.75 -6.11 -8.79
C ARG A 59 24.56 -7.00 -8.47
N PRO A 60 24.65 -8.32 -8.73
CA PRO A 60 23.64 -9.28 -8.28
C PRO A 60 23.52 -9.29 -6.75
N ILE A 61 22.30 -9.31 -6.26
CA ILE A 61 21.96 -9.39 -4.82
C ILE A 61 21.11 -10.64 -4.62
N GLU A 62 21.54 -11.53 -3.76
CA GLU A 62 20.75 -12.65 -3.28
C GLU A 62 19.84 -12.16 -2.15
N VAL A 63 18.54 -12.42 -2.28
CA VAL A 63 17.52 -12.00 -1.31
C VAL A 63 16.97 -13.20 -0.54
N ASP A 64 16.48 -12.95 0.66
CA ASP A 64 15.79 -13.97 1.46
C ASP A 64 14.41 -14.33 0.89
N GLU A 65 13.84 -15.43 1.38
CA GLU A 65 12.60 -16.03 0.89
C GLU A 65 11.38 -15.10 0.97
N GLU A 66 11.28 -14.27 2.02
CA GLU A 66 10.19 -13.31 2.16
C GLU A 66 10.29 -12.19 1.12
N THR A 67 11.48 -11.63 0.95
CA THR A 67 11.77 -10.63 -0.08
C THR A 67 11.56 -11.19 -1.48
N ALA A 68 12.00 -12.44 -1.72
CA ALA A 68 11.81 -13.13 -2.99
C ALA A 68 10.31 -13.31 -3.32
N SER A 69 9.50 -13.69 -2.33
CA SER A 69 8.05 -13.83 -2.51
C SER A 69 7.36 -12.51 -2.83
N LEU A 70 7.80 -11.41 -2.22
CA LEU A 70 7.29 -10.07 -2.53
C LEU A 70 7.72 -9.59 -3.93
N LEU A 71 8.92 -9.95 -4.39
CA LEU A 71 9.38 -9.68 -5.76
C LEU A 71 8.57 -10.46 -6.80
N ASP A 72 8.28 -11.75 -6.54
CA ASP A 72 7.43 -12.58 -7.41
C ASP A 72 6.01 -12.01 -7.48
N PHE A 73 5.47 -11.56 -6.34
CA PHE A 73 4.17 -10.91 -6.30
C PHE A 73 4.17 -9.59 -7.09
N ALA A 74 5.20 -8.75 -6.92
CA ALA A 74 5.33 -7.51 -7.67
C ALA A 74 5.47 -7.75 -9.19
N ALA A 75 6.22 -8.78 -9.61
CA ALA A 75 6.31 -9.21 -11.00
C ALA A 75 4.94 -9.61 -11.57
N THR A 76 4.17 -10.38 -10.79
CA THR A 76 2.80 -10.76 -11.16
C THR A 76 1.90 -9.52 -11.33
N LEU A 77 1.96 -8.56 -10.41
CA LEU A 77 1.20 -7.31 -10.52
C LEU A 77 1.61 -6.47 -11.73
N TYR A 78 2.91 -6.44 -12.04
CA TYR A 78 3.40 -5.78 -13.24
C TYR A 78 2.75 -6.38 -14.49
N ASP A 79 2.74 -7.70 -14.62
CA ASP A 79 2.16 -8.38 -15.78
C ASP A 79 0.63 -8.22 -15.84
N LEU A 80 -0.08 -8.40 -14.72
CA LEU A 80 -1.54 -8.22 -14.64
C LEU A 80 -2.00 -6.80 -14.98
N SER A 81 -1.17 -5.80 -14.68
CA SER A 81 -1.49 -4.37 -14.91
C SER A 81 -0.99 -3.85 -16.26
N ASP A 82 -0.44 -4.70 -17.12
CA ASP A 82 0.26 -4.27 -18.34
C ASP A 82 1.33 -3.20 -18.02
N GLY A 83 2.08 -3.41 -16.93
CA GLY A 83 3.17 -2.54 -16.48
C GLY A 83 2.72 -1.21 -15.86
N ARG A 84 1.44 -1.05 -15.48
CA ARG A 84 0.97 0.13 -14.75
C ARG A 84 1.32 0.08 -13.26
N PHE A 85 1.43 -1.12 -12.70
CA PHE A 85 2.04 -1.32 -11.39
C PHE A 85 3.50 -1.71 -11.60
N ASP A 86 4.42 -0.86 -11.18
CA ASP A 86 5.86 -1.09 -11.35
C ASP A 86 6.61 -0.63 -10.13
N ILE A 87 7.18 -1.56 -9.37
CA ILE A 87 7.94 -1.26 -8.15
C ILE A 87 9.24 -0.49 -8.44
N THR A 88 9.69 -0.41 -9.70
CA THR A 88 10.84 0.42 -10.06
C THR A 88 10.49 1.90 -10.21
N SER A 89 9.20 2.27 -10.15
CA SER A 89 8.73 3.66 -10.23
C SER A 89 9.13 4.53 -9.03
N GLY A 90 9.65 3.93 -7.97
CA GLY A 90 10.12 4.63 -6.77
C GLY A 90 11.11 5.77 -7.04
N VAL A 91 11.92 5.67 -8.10
CA VAL A 91 12.86 6.73 -8.53
C VAL A 91 12.18 8.04 -8.92
N LEU A 92 10.88 8.03 -9.26
CA LEU A 92 10.12 9.24 -9.62
C LEU A 92 10.05 10.25 -8.48
N ARG A 93 10.30 9.83 -7.22
CA ARG A 93 10.41 10.72 -6.05
C ARG A 93 11.54 11.76 -6.17
N GLU A 94 12.50 11.55 -7.03
CA GLU A 94 13.57 12.53 -7.25
C GLU A 94 13.06 13.83 -7.88
N VAL A 95 11.94 13.76 -8.60
CA VAL A 95 11.32 14.90 -9.27
C VAL A 95 9.95 15.24 -8.68
N TRP A 96 9.23 14.27 -8.12
CA TRP A 96 7.94 14.48 -7.49
C TRP A 96 8.05 14.47 -5.97
N THR A 97 7.75 15.60 -5.32
CA THR A 97 7.72 15.76 -3.86
C THR A 97 6.31 16.13 -3.43
N PHE A 98 5.62 15.23 -2.71
CA PHE A 98 4.22 15.40 -2.27
C PHE A 98 4.13 15.76 -0.78
N GLU A 99 5.04 16.59 -0.27
CA GLU A 99 5.07 17.07 1.12
C GLU A 99 4.39 18.43 1.30
N GLY A 100 3.51 18.76 0.37
CA GLY A 100 2.86 20.07 0.27
C GLY A 100 3.57 20.97 -0.75
N GLY A 101 2.92 22.08 -1.12
CA GLY A 101 3.41 23.02 -2.12
C GLY A 101 2.76 22.89 -3.48
N ASP A 102 3.31 23.61 -4.46
CA ASP A 102 2.77 23.77 -5.82
C ASP A 102 3.80 23.47 -6.92
N ARG A 103 4.99 22.97 -6.52
CA ARG A 103 6.09 22.75 -7.45
C ARG A 103 5.87 21.49 -8.27
N ILE A 104 5.53 21.71 -9.55
CA ILE A 104 5.40 20.65 -10.54
C ILE A 104 6.74 20.50 -11.28
N PRO A 105 7.27 19.27 -11.47
CA PRO A 105 8.51 19.06 -12.20
C PRO A 105 8.37 19.41 -13.69
N GLY A 106 9.46 19.87 -14.29
CA GLY A 106 9.49 20.08 -15.73
C GLY A 106 9.48 18.76 -16.52
N PRO A 107 8.88 18.72 -17.72
CA PRO A 107 8.74 17.49 -18.53
C PRO A 107 10.07 16.78 -18.80
N GLU A 108 11.15 17.53 -19.05
CA GLU A 108 12.47 16.93 -19.29
C GLU A 108 13.07 16.28 -18.02
N ALA A 109 12.80 16.82 -16.84
CA ALA A 109 13.23 16.20 -15.59
C ALA A 109 12.53 14.87 -15.38
N VAL A 110 11.20 14.83 -15.57
CA VAL A 110 10.40 13.59 -15.51
C VAL A 110 10.90 12.57 -16.52
N LYS A 111 11.11 12.96 -17.78
CA LYS A 111 11.60 12.11 -18.85
C LYS A 111 12.98 11.50 -18.54
N ASN A 112 13.87 12.26 -17.92
CA ASN A 112 15.20 11.78 -17.56
C ASN A 112 15.15 10.73 -16.46
N VAL A 113 14.31 10.92 -15.43
CA VAL A 113 14.12 9.94 -14.35
C VAL A 113 13.39 8.70 -14.86
N LEU A 114 12.40 8.88 -15.73
CA LEU A 114 11.60 7.80 -16.30
C LEU A 114 12.43 6.75 -17.05
N ARG A 115 13.59 7.13 -17.58
CA ARG A 115 14.54 6.18 -18.22
C ARG A 115 15.04 5.09 -17.26
N ARG A 116 14.90 5.28 -15.95
CA ARG A 116 15.30 4.34 -14.89
C ARG A 116 14.13 3.52 -14.35
N VAL A 117 12.93 3.69 -14.90
CA VAL A 117 11.74 2.92 -14.58
C VAL A 117 11.56 1.80 -15.60
N GLY A 118 11.20 0.61 -15.14
CA GLY A 118 10.85 -0.52 -16.00
C GLY A 118 11.27 -1.86 -15.42
N TRP A 119 10.32 -2.61 -14.83
CA TRP A 119 10.55 -3.94 -14.28
C TRP A 119 11.14 -4.92 -15.31
N ARG A 120 10.79 -4.82 -16.59
CA ARG A 120 11.34 -5.67 -17.66
C ARG A 120 12.86 -5.54 -17.85
N ARG A 121 13.48 -4.52 -17.30
CA ARG A 121 14.94 -4.30 -17.31
C ARG A 121 15.62 -4.90 -16.10
N VAL A 122 14.85 -5.33 -15.10
CA VAL A 122 15.35 -6.02 -13.92
C VAL A 122 15.62 -7.48 -14.26
N SER A 123 16.83 -7.96 -13.97
CA SER A 123 17.11 -9.39 -14.02
C SER A 123 16.68 -10.01 -12.70
N TRP A 124 15.58 -10.74 -12.72
CA TRP A 124 15.08 -11.47 -11.57
C TRP A 124 15.11 -12.98 -11.85
N GLN A 125 15.95 -13.70 -11.15
CA GLN A 125 16.05 -15.16 -11.16
C GLN A 125 16.18 -15.63 -9.71
N ARG A 126 15.04 -15.92 -9.09
CA ARG A 126 14.97 -16.29 -7.68
C ARG A 126 16.10 -17.22 -7.25
N PRO A 127 16.86 -16.89 -6.20
CA PRO A 127 16.70 -15.75 -5.30
C PRO A 127 17.56 -14.51 -5.65
N VAL A 128 18.05 -14.38 -6.88
CA VAL A 128 19.01 -13.34 -7.29
C VAL A 128 18.34 -12.25 -8.12
N LEU A 129 18.47 -11.01 -7.64
CA LEU A 129 18.01 -9.78 -8.31
C LEU A 129 19.21 -8.95 -8.79
N THR A 130 19.13 -8.41 -10.00
CA THR A 130 20.07 -7.41 -10.51
C THR A 130 19.31 -6.22 -11.09
N LEU A 131 19.57 -5.03 -10.55
CA LEU A 131 19.11 -3.77 -11.10
C LEU A 131 20.17 -3.15 -12.00
N GLU A 132 19.77 -2.47 -13.09
CA GLU A 132 20.71 -1.60 -13.81
C GLU A 132 21.10 -0.40 -12.91
N PRO A 133 22.31 0.16 -13.11
CA PRO A 133 22.75 1.32 -12.33
C PRO A 133 21.74 2.48 -12.37
N GLY A 134 21.43 3.01 -11.18
CA GLY A 134 20.47 4.11 -11.01
C GLY A 134 19.00 3.69 -10.96
N MET A 135 18.65 2.42 -11.18
CA MET A 135 17.31 1.91 -10.87
C MET A 135 17.16 1.69 -9.37
N GLU A 136 15.93 1.78 -8.90
CA GLU A 136 15.55 1.48 -7.51
C GLU A 136 14.24 0.67 -7.49
N ILE A 137 14.02 -0.11 -6.44
CA ILE A 137 12.73 -0.72 -6.16
C ILE A 137 12.11 -0.09 -4.91
N ASP A 138 10.78 -0.13 -4.86
CA ASP A 138 9.99 0.36 -3.73
C ASP A 138 8.75 -0.52 -3.52
N PHE A 139 8.64 -1.09 -2.33
CA PHE A 139 7.48 -1.89 -1.93
C PHE A 139 6.35 -1.07 -1.31
N GLY A 140 6.39 0.26 -1.38
CA GLY A 140 5.38 1.13 -0.76
C GLY A 140 3.93 0.89 -1.21
N GLY A 141 3.72 0.26 -2.37
CA GLY A 141 2.39 -0.14 -2.85
C GLY A 141 1.94 -1.55 -2.42
N ILE A 142 2.73 -2.29 -1.61
CA ILE A 142 2.40 -3.66 -1.16
C ILE A 142 2.75 -3.87 0.32
N GLY A 143 3.81 -3.22 0.79
CA GLY A 143 4.45 -3.56 2.07
C GLY A 143 3.56 -3.34 3.28
N LYS A 144 2.69 -2.32 3.27
CA LYS A 144 1.80 -2.03 4.39
C LYS A 144 0.68 -3.06 4.50
N GLU A 145 0.03 -3.37 3.39
CA GLU A 145 -1.03 -4.36 3.32
C GLU A 145 -0.52 -5.77 3.67
N TYR A 146 0.68 -6.10 3.19
CA TYR A 146 1.38 -7.30 3.58
C TYR A 146 1.63 -7.37 5.10
N ALA A 147 2.06 -6.26 5.71
CA ALA A 147 2.27 -6.20 7.16
C ALA A 147 0.97 -6.37 7.95
N VAL A 148 -0.16 -5.83 7.46
CA VAL A 148 -1.49 -6.05 8.06
C VAL A 148 -1.84 -7.53 8.06
N ASP A 149 -1.68 -8.21 6.92
CA ASP A 149 -2.01 -9.63 6.80
C ASP A 149 -1.09 -10.50 7.66
N ARG A 150 0.21 -10.18 7.71
CA ARG A 150 1.17 -10.87 8.57
C ARG A 150 0.80 -10.74 10.05
N ALA A 151 0.56 -9.51 10.51
CA ALA A 151 0.16 -9.26 11.89
C ALA A 151 -1.18 -9.94 12.20
N ALA A 152 -2.19 -9.84 11.32
CA ALA A 152 -3.47 -10.51 11.52
C ALA A 152 -3.34 -12.03 11.60
N GLY A 153 -2.51 -12.64 10.76
CA GLY A 153 -2.19 -14.07 10.82
C GLY A 153 -1.62 -14.47 12.17
N MET A 154 -0.57 -13.79 12.63
CA MET A 154 0.06 -14.06 13.94
C MET A 154 -0.93 -13.90 15.09
N LEU A 155 -1.73 -12.83 15.08
CA LEU A 155 -2.73 -12.61 16.16
C LEU A 155 -3.86 -13.64 16.11
N SER A 156 -4.22 -14.17 14.95
CA SER A 156 -5.24 -15.21 14.83
C SER A 156 -4.82 -16.55 15.43
N GLU A 157 -3.51 -16.83 15.49
CA GLU A 157 -2.96 -18.07 16.08
C GLU A 157 -2.99 -18.02 17.62
N VAL A 158 -2.78 -16.82 18.19
CA VAL A 158 -2.62 -16.67 19.65
C VAL A 158 -3.87 -16.14 20.37
N ALA A 159 -4.81 -15.49 19.66
CA ALA A 159 -6.01 -14.93 20.25
C ALA A 159 -7.27 -15.71 19.86
N ALA A 160 -8.03 -16.18 20.85
CA ALA A 160 -9.34 -16.80 20.63
C ALA A 160 -10.45 -15.78 20.30
N CYS A 161 -10.28 -14.51 20.66
CA CYS A 161 -11.22 -13.42 20.39
C CYS A 161 -10.99 -12.76 19.04
N SER A 162 -11.98 -12.01 18.56
CA SER A 162 -11.85 -11.20 17.34
C SER A 162 -10.92 -10.02 17.55
N VAL A 163 -10.02 -9.80 16.59
CA VAL A 163 -9.09 -8.67 16.58
C VAL A 163 -9.17 -7.98 15.21
N VAL A 164 -9.14 -6.65 15.22
CA VAL A 164 -8.90 -5.83 14.01
C VAL A 164 -7.48 -5.31 14.07
N VAL A 165 -6.71 -5.60 13.05
CA VAL A 165 -5.40 -4.97 12.78
C VAL A 165 -5.65 -3.85 11.79
N ASN A 166 -5.30 -2.61 12.15
CA ASN A 166 -5.48 -1.42 11.31
C ASN A 166 -4.15 -0.65 11.24
N PHE A 167 -3.54 -0.60 10.07
CA PHE A 167 -2.33 0.17 9.81
C PHE A 167 -2.64 1.31 8.83
N GLY A 168 -2.87 2.50 9.37
CA GLY A 168 -3.11 3.71 8.58
C GLY A 168 -4.38 3.69 7.71
N GLY A 169 -5.40 2.89 8.07
CA GLY A 169 -6.66 2.75 7.35
C GLY A 169 -6.79 1.46 6.54
N ASP A 170 -5.69 0.73 6.29
CA ASP A 170 -5.77 -0.64 5.76
C ASP A 170 -5.90 -1.61 6.93
N LEU A 171 -6.87 -2.51 6.84
CA LEU A 171 -7.22 -3.34 7.99
C LEU A 171 -7.61 -4.76 7.61
N ALA A 172 -7.40 -5.67 8.57
CA ALA A 172 -7.88 -7.05 8.52
C ALA A 172 -8.56 -7.44 9.84
N VAL A 173 -9.58 -8.29 9.74
CA VAL A 173 -10.31 -8.86 10.87
C VAL A 173 -9.94 -10.32 11.00
N THR A 174 -9.32 -10.72 12.12
CA THR A 174 -8.78 -12.07 12.31
C THR A 174 -9.85 -13.16 12.30
N ARG A 175 -11.02 -12.87 12.87
CA ARG A 175 -12.20 -13.78 12.93
C ARG A 175 -13.47 -13.02 13.24
N GLN A 176 -14.61 -13.65 12.99
CA GLN A 176 -15.91 -13.08 13.31
C GLN A 176 -16.01 -12.71 14.81
N PRO A 177 -16.45 -11.49 15.15
CA PRO A 177 -16.68 -11.11 16.53
C PRO A 177 -17.81 -11.93 17.17
N GLN A 178 -17.68 -12.23 18.47
CA GLN A 178 -18.64 -13.01 19.23
C GLN A 178 -19.58 -12.16 20.08
N LYS A 179 -19.08 -11.01 20.58
CA LYS A 179 -19.80 -10.09 21.48
C LYS A 179 -20.53 -8.97 20.75
N ARG A 180 -20.33 -8.85 19.44
CA ARG A 180 -20.98 -7.87 18.55
C ARG A 180 -21.32 -8.50 17.21
N ARG A 181 -22.27 -7.91 16.49
CA ARG A 181 -22.68 -8.42 15.17
C ARG A 181 -21.56 -8.28 14.12
N ALA A 182 -20.86 -7.17 14.13
CA ALA A 182 -19.77 -6.83 13.21
C ALA A 182 -18.89 -5.71 13.80
N TRP A 183 -17.72 -5.52 13.25
CA TRP A 183 -16.94 -4.30 13.43
C TRP A 183 -17.49 -3.21 12.53
N ARG A 184 -17.49 -1.98 13.01
CA ARG A 184 -17.93 -0.81 12.23
C ARG A 184 -16.71 0.01 11.84
N VAL A 185 -16.51 0.19 10.55
CA VAL A 185 -15.37 0.89 9.96
C VAL A 185 -15.88 2.09 9.16
N GLY A 186 -15.43 3.28 9.51
CA GLY A 186 -15.68 4.49 8.74
C GLY A 186 -14.76 4.55 7.51
N ILE A 187 -15.32 4.79 6.33
CA ILE A 187 -14.53 5.16 5.16
C ILE A 187 -14.43 6.69 5.13
N GLU A 188 -13.21 7.24 5.09
CA GLU A 188 -13.01 8.68 4.92
C GLU A 188 -13.72 9.16 3.65
N ALA A 189 -14.68 10.06 3.82
CA ALA A 189 -15.22 10.82 2.71
C ALA A 189 -14.15 11.82 2.25
N ALA A 190 -13.68 11.74 1.00
CA ALA A 190 -13.05 12.90 0.41
C ALA A 190 -14.05 14.05 0.50
N PRO A 191 -13.71 15.23 1.07
CA PRO A 191 -14.65 16.34 1.18
C PRO A 191 -15.00 16.85 -0.23
N ALA A 192 -16.10 16.36 -0.79
CA ALA A 192 -16.81 17.10 -1.82
C ALA A 192 -17.40 18.33 -1.12
N ALA A 193 -17.34 19.48 -1.76
CA ALA A 193 -17.79 20.74 -1.20
C ALA A 193 -19.21 20.59 -0.60
N GLY A 194 -19.29 20.52 0.74
CA GLY A 194 -20.55 20.57 1.48
C GLY A 194 -21.09 19.27 2.05
N GLU A 195 -20.53 18.09 1.78
CA GLU A 195 -21.03 16.82 2.31
C GLU A 195 -20.03 16.15 3.27
N ARG A 196 -20.33 16.16 4.55
CA ARG A 196 -19.73 15.26 5.55
C ARG A 196 -20.56 13.96 5.59
N GLY A 197 -20.31 13.06 4.67
CA GLY A 197 -20.92 11.74 4.67
C GLY A 197 -19.87 10.66 4.99
N GLU A 198 -19.75 10.26 6.24
CA GLU A 198 -19.00 9.03 6.57
C GLU A 198 -19.83 7.82 6.15
N THR A 199 -19.31 7.03 5.23
CA THR A 199 -19.87 5.71 4.94
C THR A 199 -19.34 4.72 5.98
N VAL A 200 -20.22 4.16 6.81
CA VAL A 200 -19.87 3.15 7.81
C VAL A 200 -20.11 1.77 7.22
N LEU A 201 -19.07 0.95 7.18
CA LEU A 201 -19.13 -0.43 6.74
C LEU A 201 -19.20 -1.37 7.94
N GLU A 202 -19.96 -2.45 7.81
CA GLU A 202 -19.97 -3.56 8.77
C GLU A 202 -19.11 -4.71 8.20
N ILE A 203 -18.02 -5.04 8.91
CA ILE A 203 -17.11 -6.13 8.55
C ILE A 203 -17.08 -7.18 9.65
N ARG A 204 -17.17 -8.45 9.28
CA ARG A 204 -17.12 -9.59 10.19
C ARG A 204 -15.82 -10.37 10.09
N THR A 205 -15.33 -10.55 8.87
CA THR A 205 -14.09 -11.23 8.50
C THR A 205 -13.55 -10.60 7.22
N GLY A 206 -12.31 -10.90 6.86
CA GLY A 206 -11.67 -10.34 5.68
C GLY A 206 -11.00 -9.01 5.98
N ALA A 207 -10.78 -8.21 4.95
CA ALA A 207 -9.97 -7.03 4.99
C ALA A 207 -10.58 -5.87 4.19
N LEU A 208 -10.14 -4.66 4.51
CA LEU A 208 -10.39 -3.44 3.75
C LEU A 208 -9.07 -2.74 3.49
N ALA A 209 -8.84 -2.26 2.28
CA ALA A 209 -7.75 -1.35 1.97
C ALA A 209 -8.24 -0.20 1.11
N THR A 210 -7.60 0.96 1.27
CA THR A 210 -7.98 2.18 0.57
C THR A 210 -6.77 2.81 -0.10
N SER A 211 -6.80 2.93 -1.42
CA SER A 211 -5.90 3.77 -2.19
C SER A 211 -6.58 5.10 -2.53
N GLY A 212 -5.84 6.20 -2.39
CA GLY A 212 -6.39 7.52 -2.68
C GLY A 212 -5.40 8.64 -2.46
N ASP A 213 -5.74 9.84 -2.95
CA ASP A 213 -4.88 11.02 -2.91
C ASP A 213 -5.35 12.10 -1.93
N SER A 214 -6.24 11.75 -0.98
CA SER A 214 -6.83 12.74 -0.07
C SER A 214 -5.81 13.52 0.76
N ARG A 215 -4.69 12.88 1.12
CA ARG A 215 -3.65 13.44 1.98
C ARG A 215 -2.36 13.82 1.25
N ARG A 216 -2.12 13.28 0.04
CA ARG A 216 -0.86 13.45 -0.70
C ARG A 216 -1.13 13.88 -2.14
N TYR A 217 -1.10 15.18 -2.38
CA TYR A 217 -1.25 15.78 -3.70
C TYR A 217 -0.55 17.14 -3.76
N LEU A 218 -0.31 17.64 -4.97
CA LEU A 218 0.07 19.02 -5.23
C LEU A 218 -1.09 19.75 -5.89
N LEU A 219 -1.19 21.06 -5.65
CA LEU A 219 -2.18 21.92 -6.30
C LEU A 219 -1.43 23.04 -7.01
N SER A 220 -1.50 23.09 -8.33
CA SER A 220 -0.83 24.13 -9.12
C SER A 220 -1.74 24.60 -10.26
N GLY A 221 -1.94 25.91 -10.38
CA GLY A 221 -2.81 26.50 -11.41
C GLY A 221 -4.26 26.01 -11.37
N GLY A 222 -4.78 25.60 -10.21
CA GLY A 222 -6.11 24.99 -10.05
C GLY A 222 -6.20 23.52 -10.45
N VAL A 223 -5.10 22.93 -10.92
CA VAL A 223 -4.99 21.50 -11.26
C VAL A 223 -4.41 20.74 -10.07
N ARG A 224 -5.05 19.60 -9.75
CA ARG A 224 -4.61 18.69 -8.70
C ARG A 224 -3.77 17.56 -9.29
N TYR A 225 -2.58 17.36 -8.74
CA TYR A 225 -1.63 16.32 -9.11
C TYR A 225 -1.56 15.29 -7.97
N SER A 226 -2.08 14.10 -8.24
CA SER A 226 -2.05 12.97 -7.31
C SER A 226 -0.63 12.44 -7.11
N HIS A 227 -0.34 11.86 -5.95
CA HIS A 227 0.91 11.14 -5.73
C HIS A 227 0.95 9.76 -6.40
N ILE A 228 -0.18 9.29 -6.94
CA ILE A 228 -0.25 8.03 -7.70
C ILE A 228 0.17 8.34 -9.12
N LEU A 229 1.38 7.91 -9.46
CA LEU A 229 2.02 8.17 -10.74
C LEU A 229 1.86 6.97 -11.68
N ASP A 230 1.63 7.25 -12.97
CA ASP A 230 1.71 6.23 -14.01
C ASP A 230 3.19 5.97 -14.36
N PRO A 231 3.72 4.75 -14.12
CA PRO A 231 5.11 4.41 -14.42
C PRO A 231 5.48 4.54 -15.91
N LYS A 232 4.50 4.52 -16.80
CA LYS A 232 4.72 4.66 -18.26
C LYS A 232 4.96 6.11 -18.68
N SER A 233 4.29 7.04 -18.03
CA SER A 233 4.41 8.48 -18.35
C SER A 233 5.28 9.24 -17.36
N GLY A 234 5.41 8.76 -16.11
CA GLY A 234 6.02 9.45 -14.99
C GLY A 234 5.17 10.61 -14.44
N TRP A 235 3.90 10.72 -14.87
CA TRP A 235 2.95 11.74 -14.45
C TRP A 235 1.82 11.13 -13.59
N PRO A 236 1.10 11.95 -12.81
CA PRO A 236 -0.11 11.50 -12.14
C PRO A 236 -1.11 10.88 -13.10
N VAL A 237 -1.78 9.81 -12.65
CA VAL A 237 -2.77 9.10 -13.46
C VAL A 237 -3.94 10.02 -13.77
N GLU A 238 -4.20 10.23 -15.06
CA GLU A 238 -5.31 11.06 -15.52
C GLU A 238 -6.65 10.39 -15.22
N GLY A 239 -7.62 11.15 -14.68
CA GLY A 239 -8.95 10.64 -14.35
C GLY A 239 -8.97 9.61 -13.21
N ALA A 240 -7.91 9.51 -12.41
CA ALA A 240 -7.92 8.66 -11.22
C ALA A 240 -9.00 9.12 -10.22
N PRO A 241 -9.71 8.19 -9.57
CA PRO A 241 -10.59 8.50 -8.46
C PRO A 241 -9.84 9.21 -7.31
N ARG A 242 -10.58 9.89 -6.43
CA ARG A 242 -10.03 10.46 -5.18
C ARG A 242 -9.67 9.37 -4.19
N SER A 243 -10.49 8.33 -4.13
CA SER A 243 -10.21 7.14 -3.34
C SER A 243 -10.98 5.95 -3.86
N VAL A 244 -10.38 4.77 -3.68
CA VAL A 244 -10.99 3.48 -3.92
C VAL A 244 -10.76 2.63 -2.67
N THR A 245 -11.84 2.23 -2.01
CA THR A 245 -11.82 1.27 -0.90
C THR A 245 -12.33 -0.07 -1.41
N ILE A 246 -11.65 -1.15 -1.09
CA ILE A 246 -12.02 -2.51 -1.50
C ILE A 246 -12.15 -3.41 -0.29
N ALA A 247 -13.18 -4.27 -0.31
CA ALA A 247 -13.33 -5.38 0.62
C ALA A 247 -12.90 -6.68 -0.06
N ALA A 248 -11.98 -7.42 0.58
CA ALA A 248 -11.47 -8.70 0.09
C ALA A 248 -11.17 -9.66 1.26
N ASP A 249 -10.72 -10.87 0.94
CA ASP A 249 -10.37 -11.86 1.96
C ASP A 249 -9.09 -11.49 2.71
N THR A 250 -8.12 -10.84 2.04
CA THR A 250 -6.86 -10.36 2.60
C THR A 250 -6.64 -8.88 2.32
N CYS A 251 -5.87 -8.22 3.17
CA CYS A 251 -5.52 -6.81 3.01
C CYS A 251 -4.64 -6.60 1.77
N THR A 252 -3.72 -7.50 1.50
CA THR A 252 -2.86 -7.48 0.31
C THR A 252 -3.72 -7.53 -0.98
N GLN A 253 -4.73 -8.39 -1.03
CA GLN A 253 -5.66 -8.46 -2.17
C GLN A 253 -6.46 -7.16 -2.32
N ALA A 254 -7.01 -6.63 -1.22
CA ALA A 254 -7.76 -5.38 -1.24
C ALA A 254 -6.89 -4.20 -1.71
N GLY A 255 -5.66 -4.09 -1.19
CA GLY A 255 -4.71 -3.04 -1.54
C GLY A 255 -4.23 -3.12 -2.98
N MET A 256 -3.93 -4.33 -3.46
CA MET A 256 -3.60 -4.58 -4.85
C MET A 256 -4.70 -4.06 -5.79
N LEU A 257 -5.94 -4.49 -5.57
CA LEU A 257 -7.07 -4.12 -6.43
C LEU A 257 -7.38 -2.62 -6.34
N SER A 258 -7.29 -2.02 -5.15
CA SER A 258 -7.51 -0.58 -5.00
C SER A 258 -6.44 0.25 -5.73
N THR A 259 -5.17 -0.18 -5.67
CA THR A 259 -4.07 0.48 -6.38
C THR A 259 -4.21 0.30 -7.89
N LEU A 260 -4.50 -0.93 -8.36
CA LEU A 260 -4.72 -1.19 -9.78
C LEU A 260 -5.90 -0.37 -10.34
N ALA A 261 -7.00 -0.24 -9.58
CA ALA A 261 -8.12 0.61 -9.96
C ALA A 261 -7.72 2.09 -10.10
N MET A 262 -6.96 2.64 -9.14
CA MET A 262 -6.43 4.00 -9.25
C MET A 262 -5.60 4.20 -10.52
N LEU A 263 -4.78 3.20 -10.88
CA LEU A 263 -3.94 3.22 -12.08
C LEU A 263 -4.73 3.08 -13.39
N GLN A 264 -6.00 2.65 -13.35
CA GLN A 264 -6.89 2.64 -14.51
C GLN A 264 -7.49 4.01 -14.86
N GLY A 265 -7.35 5.01 -13.98
CA GLY A 265 -7.86 6.35 -14.23
C GLY A 265 -9.37 6.39 -14.44
N TYR A 266 -9.82 6.86 -15.61
CA TYR A 266 -11.24 6.91 -15.98
C TYR A 266 -11.94 5.55 -16.00
N ASN A 267 -11.19 4.45 -16.14
CA ASN A 267 -11.73 3.08 -16.25
C ASN A 267 -11.74 2.33 -14.91
N ALA A 268 -11.49 3.02 -13.79
CA ALA A 268 -11.38 2.38 -12.47
C ALA A 268 -12.59 1.52 -12.10
N GLU A 269 -13.81 2.04 -12.23
CA GLU A 269 -15.04 1.33 -11.89
C GLU A 269 -15.30 0.18 -12.87
N THR A 270 -15.06 0.37 -14.17
CA THR A 270 -15.19 -0.70 -15.18
C THR A 270 -14.25 -1.86 -14.88
N PHE A 271 -13.03 -1.57 -14.45
CA PHE A 271 -12.07 -2.57 -14.02
C PHE A 271 -12.61 -3.34 -12.78
N LEU A 272 -13.06 -2.63 -11.75
CA LEU A 272 -13.56 -3.24 -10.51
C LEU A 272 -14.83 -4.06 -10.71
N ASP A 273 -15.74 -3.61 -11.60
CA ASP A 273 -16.93 -4.37 -11.98
C ASP A 273 -16.54 -5.69 -12.67
N GLY A 274 -15.47 -5.67 -13.49
CA GLY A 274 -14.92 -6.87 -14.12
C GLY A 274 -14.32 -7.87 -13.13
N GLU A 275 -13.71 -7.38 -12.05
CA GLU A 275 -13.15 -8.22 -10.98
C GLU A 275 -14.23 -8.80 -10.03
N GLY A 276 -15.46 -8.28 -10.08
CA GLY A 276 -16.59 -8.75 -9.27
C GLY A 276 -16.42 -8.56 -7.76
N VAL A 277 -15.60 -7.58 -7.35
CA VAL A 277 -15.30 -7.29 -5.95
C VAL A 277 -16.21 -6.22 -5.38
N LYS A 278 -16.36 -6.20 -4.05
CA LYS A 278 -17.11 -5.13 -3.39
C LYS A 278 -16.20 -3.92 -3.17
N TYR A 279 -16.60 -2.80 -3.71
CA TYR A 279 -15.80 -1.57 -3.65
C TYR A 279 -16.63 -0.31 -3.40
N TRP A 280 -15.95 0.76 -3.01
CA TRP A 280 -16.46 2.11 -2.90
C TRP A 280 -15.48 3.05 -3.59
N CYS A 281 -15.90 3.64 -4.68
CA CYS A 281 -15.12 4.57 -5.49
C CYS A 281 -15.62 5.99 -5.28
N ARG A 282 -14.71 6.96 -5.17
CA ARG A 282 -15.01 8.39 -5.08
C ARG A 282 -14.21 9.15 -6.12
N ARG A 283 -14.84 9.99 -6.87
CA ARG A 283 -14.24 10.90 -7.86
C ARG A 283 -14.18 12.35 -7.42
#